data_21670abcbcf46e5c791167326d22fbf9
#
_entry.id   21670abcbcf46e5c791167326d22fbf9
#
_cell.length_a   1.000
_cell.length_b   1.000
_cell.length_c   1.000
_cell.angle_alpha   90.00
_cell.angle_beta   90.00
_cell.angle_gamma   90.00
#
_symmetry.space_group_name_H-M   'P 1'
#
loop_
_entity.id
_entity.type
_entity.pdbx_description
1 polymer ?
#
loop_
_entity_poly.entity_id
_entity_poly.type
_entity_poly.pdbx_seq_one_letter_code
_entity_poly.pdbx_strand_id
1 'polypeptide(L)'
;MKDFFRRNGFWLLVIAFLLSVLIGISSALMGGNADPLSDLVSAVTAPVRNGVSAVADWAGGVSRYVFHYGEMEQELQDLEEKVAELEGELREGQEAIQENARLRELLGLRSKRQDLTFESAKVTARSASNWQSTLTLSKGEEAGLQPGNCVITSTGVLVGVVSKVGSHTATVSTVIDTSMEMGGIITRTNSAGVLEGDFALMKEGRLKLSYLPDGAQLVAGDEVLTSGKGDVYPSGLVVGQVEGVFSDASGMNRYAVVAPEVELDTLV
;
A
#
# COMPACT_ATOMS: atom_id res chain seq x y z
N MET A 1 -15.80 48.75 -51.47
CA MET A 1 -16.37 48.60 -50.11
C MET A 1 -15.86 47.38 -49.33
N LYS A 2 -15.46 46.28 -49.94
CA LYS A 2 -14.96 45.10 -49.24
C LYS A 2 -13.60 45.30 -48.52
N ASP A 3 -12.71 46.11 -49.05
CA ASP A 3 -11.37 46.31 -48.49
C ASP A 3 -11.33 47.28 -47.31
N PHE A 4 -12.31 48.15 -47.18
CA PHE A 4 -12.46 49.05 -46.04
C PHE A 4 -12.87 48.28 -44.76
N PHE A 5 -13.76 47.30 -44.91
CA PHE A 5 -14.21 46.47 -43.79
C PHE A 5 -13.10 45.53 -43.30
N ARG A 6 -12.21 45.07 -44.15
CA ARG A 6 -11.15 44.10 -43.80
C ARG A 6 -9.96 44.76 -43.08
N ARG A 7 -9.73 46.05 -43.28
CA ARG A 7 -8.63 46.79 -42.67
C ARG A 7 -9.03 47.58 -41.42
N ASN A 8 -10.30 47.93 -41.28
CA ASN A 8 -10.83 48.69 -40.15
C ASN A 8 -11.92 47.97 -39.36
N GLY A 9 -12.17 46.71 -39.64
CA GLY A 9 -13.21 45.93 -38.95
C GLY A 9 -13.05 45.86 -37.44
N PHE A 10 -11.81 45.78 -36.99
CA PHE A 10 -11.50 45.81 -35.57
C PHE A 10 -11.83 47.16 -34.93
N TRP A 11 -11.53 48.28 -35.62
CA TRP A 11 -11.85 49.65 -35.17
C TRP A 11 -13.36 49.88 -35.13
N LEU A 12 -14.11 49.35 -36.09
CA LEU A 12 -15.57 49.45 -36.08
C LEU A 12 -16.21 48.70 -34.94
N LEU A 13 -15.67 47.51 -34.58
CA LEU A 13 -16.10 46.76 -33.39
C LEU A 13 -15.78 47.52 -32.08
N VAL A 14 -14.61 48.11 -31.98
CA VAL A 14 -14.23 48.94 -30.81
C VAL A 14 -15.11 50.16 -30.67
N ILE A 15 -15.45 50.86 -31.78
CA ILE A 15 -16.36 52.01 -31.78
C ILE A 15 -17.78 51.59 -31.41
N ALA A 16 -18.28 50.50 -31.94
CA ALA A 16 -19.60 49.94 -31.58
C ALA A 16 -19.67 49.56 -30.11
N PHE A 17 -18.61 49.00 -29.57
CA PHE A 17 -18.51 48.65 -28.16
C PHE A 17 -18.48 49.92 -27.27
N LEU A 18 -17.68 50.93 -27.62
CA LEU A 18 -17.64 52.21 -26.91
C LEU A 18 -18.98 52.93 -26.94
N LEU A 19 -19.67 52.95 -28.08
CA LEU A 19 -21.00 53.49 -28.20
C LEU A 19 -22.03 52.79 -27.34
N SER A 20 -21.97 51.46 -27.29
CA SER A 20 -22.84 50.64 -26.43
C SER A 20 -22.62 50.93 -24.93
N VAL A 21 -21.35 51.07 -24.51
CA VAL A 21 -21.00 51.44 -23.13
C VAL A 21 -21.46 52.85 -22.79
N LEU A 22 -21.31 53.78 -23.71
CA LEU A 22 -21.74 55.21 -23.53
C LEU A 22 -23.27 55.32 -23.40
N ILE A 23 -24.02 54.57 -24.19
CA ILE A 23 -25.49 54.50 -24.10
C ILE A 23 -25.90 53.85 -22.77
N GLY A 24 -25.22 52.80 -22.31
CA GLY A 24 -25.47 52.15 -21.03
C GLY A 24 -25.23 53.11 -19.84
N ILE A 25 -24.17 53.88 -19.86
CA ILE A 25 -23.86 54.88 -18.83
C ILE A 25 -24.87 56.04 -18.84
N SER A 26 -25.26 56.54 -20.02
CA SER A 26 -26.25 57.62 -20.12
C SER A 26 -27.64 57.16 -19.65
N SER A 27 -28.02 55.91 -19.90
CA SER A 27 -29.26 55.31 -19.40
C SER A 27 -29.29 55.11 -17.88
N ALA A 28 -28.11 54.81 -17.28
CA ALA A 28 -27.97 54.67 -15.83
C ALA A 28 -28.01 56.04 -15.08
N LEU A 29 -27.63 57.12 -15.74
CA LEU A 29 -27.59 58.46 -15.15
C LEU A 29 -28.91 59.26 -15.29
N MET A 30 -29.78 58.89 -16.23
CA MET A 30 -31.13 59.46 -16.39
C MET A 30 -32.18 58.53 -15.77
N GLY A 31 -32.21 58.45 -14.46
CA GLY A 31 -33.20 57.71 -13.72
C GLY A 31 -34.62 58.26 -13.96
N GLY A 32 -35.52 57.44 -14.45
CA GLY A 32 -36.93 57.74 -14.43
C GLY A 32 -37.78 57.10 -15.51
N ASN A 33 -38.65 56.15 -15.12
CA ASN A 33 -39.93 55.73 -15.70
C ASN A 33 -39.96 55.09 -17.11
N ALA A 34 -40.40 53.90 -17.10
CA ALA A 34 -41.02 53.06 -18.14
C ALA A 34 -41.19 53.71 -19.52
N ASP A 35 -40.31 53.34 -20.44
CA ASP A 35 -40.45 53.69 -21.87
C ASP A 35 -40.12 52.49 -22.76
N PRO A 36 -40.79 52.36 -23.93
CA PRO A 36 -40.65 51.23 -24.87
C PRO A 36 -39.24 51.01 -25.42
N LEU A 37 -38.26 51.85 -25.05
CA LEU A 37 -36.83 51.70 -25.37
C LEU A 37 -36.15 50.64 -24.53
N SER A 38 -36.74 50.20 -23.41
CA SER A 38 -36.17 49.16 -22.54
C SER A 38 -36.12 47.79 -23.21
N ASP A 39 -37.13 47.52 -24.09
CA ASP A 39 -37.18 46.26 -24.85
C ASP A 39 -36.13 46.20 -25.96
N LEU A 40 -35.79 47.34 -26.58
CA LEU A 40 -34.72 47.44 -27.57
C LEU A 40 -33.32 47.31 -26.94
N VAL A 41 -33.14 47.89 -25.76
CA VAL A 41 -31.85 47.77 -25.01
C VAL A 41 -31.65 46.34 -24.49
N SER A 42 -32.71 45.69 -24.01
CA SER A 42 -32.64 44.30 -23.58
C SER A 42 -32.39 43.32 -24.74
N ALA A 43 -32.93 43.58 -25.93
CA ALA A 43 -32.69 42.78 -27.14
C ALA A 43 -31.26 42.86 -27.66
N VAL A 44 -30.56 44.01 -27.45
CA VAL A 44 -29.17 44.21 -27.87
C VAL A 44 -28.17 43.76 -26.79
N THR A 45 -28.52 43.87 -25.51
CA THR A 45 -27.65 43.49 -24.41
C THR A 45 -27.71 41.99 -24.08
N ALA A 46 -28.81 41.31 -24.39
CA ALA A 46 -28.94 39.86 -24.16
C ALA A 46 -27.88 39.03 -24.90
N PRO A 47 -27.56 39.21 -26.18
CA PRO A 47 -26.53 38.43 -26.86
C PRO A 47 -25.12 38.74 -26.36
N VAL A 48 -24.88 39.99 -25.93
CA VAL A 48 -23.56 40.37 -25.36
C VAL A 48 -23.35 39.71 -23.98
N ARG A 49 -24.37 39.68 -23.15
CA ARG A 49 -24.34 39.05 -21.83
C ARG A 49 -24.16 37.54 -21.93
N ASN A 50 -24.83 36.89 -22.88
CA ASN A 50 -24.68 35.46 -23.14
C ASN A 50 -23.34 35.14 -23.84
N GLY A 51 -22.78 36.05 -24.62
CA GLY A 51 -21.45 35.88 -25.22
C GLY A 51 -20.32 36.01 -24.20
N VAL A 52 -20.45 36.89 -23.23
CA VAL A 52 -19.43 37.05 -22.16
C VAL A 52 -19.43 35.85 -21.23
N SER A 53 -20.59 35.31 -20.87
CA SER A 53 -20.66 34.09 -20.05
C SER A 53 -20.10 32.87 -20.80
N ALA A 54 -20.41 32.69 -22.08
CA ALA A 54 -19.86 31.62 -22.90
C ALA A 54 -18.32 31.70 -23.04
N VAL A 55 -17.76 32.90 -23.15
CA VAL A 55 -16.31 33.09 -23.17
C VAL A 55 -15.68 32.85 -21.79
N ALA A 56 -16.34 33.22 -20.71
CA ALA A 56 -15.89 32.95 -19.36
C ALA A 56 -15.93 31.44 -19.04
N ASP A 57 -16.97 30.73 -19.45
CA ASP A 57 -17.11 29.29 -19.30
C ASP A 57 -16.09 28.52 -20.15
N TRP A 58 -15.82 28.98 -21.37
CA TRP A 58 -14.79 28.44 -22.24
C TRP A 58 -13.40 28.66 -21.66
N ALA A 59 -13.08 29.85 -21.16
CA ALA A 59 -11.81 30.19 -20.53
C ALA A 59 -11.59 29.39 -19.23
N GLY A 60 -12.66 29.19 -18.42
CA GLY A 60 -12.65 28.35 -17.24
C GLY A 60 -12.48 26.86 -17.56
N GLY A 61 -13.00 26.41 -18.70
CA GLY A 61 -12.79 25.05 -19.22
C GLY A 61 -11.34 24.80 -19.65
N VAL A 62 -10.78 25.72 -20.41
CA VAL A 62 -9.39 25.65 -20.90
C VAL A 62 -8.39 25.75 -19.74
N SER A 63 -8.63 26.62 -18.77
CA SER A 63 -7.82 26.74 -17.56
C SER A 63 -7.76 25.41 -16.77
N ARG A 64 -8.90 24.78 -16.53
CA ARG A 64 -8.95 23.46 -15.85
C ARG A 64 -8.22 22.38 -16.62
N TYR A 65 -8.30 22.37 -17.95
CA TYR A 65 -7.57 21.43 -18.78
C TYR A 65 -6.05 21.60 -18.69
N VAL A 66 -5.57 22.85 -18.70
CA VAL A 66 -4.13 23.15 -18.63
C VAL A 66 -3.56 22.83 -17.25
N PHE A 67 -4.29 23.10 -16.17
CA PHE A 67 -3.84 22.78 -14.81
C PHE A 67 -3.86 21.27 -14.53
N HIS A 68 -4.83 20.51 -15.05
CA HIS A 68 -4.84 19.04 -14.93
C HIS A 68 -3.72 18.36 -15.71
N TYR A 69 -3.30 18.93 -16.83
CA TYR A 69 -2.16 18.39 -17.60
C TYR A 69 -0.85 18.50 -16.81
N GLY A 70 -0.63 19.60 -16.11
CA GLY A 70 0.58 19.79 -15.29
C GLY A 70 0.66 18.87 -14.10
N GLU A 71 -0.46 18.60 -13.41
CA GLU A 71 -0.52 17.67 -12.30
C GLU A 71 -0.29 16.21 -12.77
N MET A 72 -0.88 15.84 -13.90
CA MET A 72 -0.72 14.49 -14.47
C MET A 72 0.68 14.25 -15.02
N GLU A 73 1.34 15.29 -15.54
CA GLU A 73 2.73 15.20 -16.01
C GLU A 73 3.70 15.06 -14.83
N GLN A 74 3.44 15.75 -13.71
CA GLN A 74 4.20 15.56 -12.47
C GLN A 74 4.00 14.16 -11.88
N GLU A 75 2.76 13.68 -11.82
CA GLU A 75 2.45 12.33 -11.32
C GLU A 75 3.10 11.24 -12.18
N LEU A 76 3.15 11.43 -13.51
CA LEU A 76 3.88 10.53 -14.41
C LEU A 76 5.38 10.56 -14.14
N GLN A 77 5.98 11.74 -13.94
CA GLN A 77 7.40 11.86 -13.61
C GLN A 77 7.73 11.21 -12.26
N ASP A 78 6.92 11.46 -11.25
CA ASP A 78 7.10 10.84 -9.92
C ASP A 78 6.96 9.31 -9.98
N LEU A 79 6.04 8.80 -10.79
CA LEU A 79 5.87 7.37 -11.01
C LEU A 79 7.06 6.77 -11.80
N GLU A 80 7.54 7.46 -12.83
CA GLU A 80 8.72 7.03 -13.59
C GLU A 80 9.98 7.01 -12.71
N GLU A 81 10.18 8.03 -11.86
CA GLU A 81 11.27 8.08 -10.90
C GLU A 81 11.18 6.92 -9.90
N LYS A 82 9.98 6.65 -9.38
CA LYS A 82 9.74 5.55 -8.45
C LYS A 82 9.94 4.17 -9.08
N VAL A 83 9.54 4.01 -10.35
CA VAL A 83 9.83 2.78 -11.12
C VAL A 83 11.33 2.62 -11.30
N ALA A 84 12.07 3.67 -11.67
CA ALA A 84 13.51 3.62 -11.84
C ALA A 84 14.24 3.30 -10.51
N GLU A 85 13.77 3.84 -9.37
CA GLU A 85 14.27 3.53 -8.04
C GLU A 85 14.06 2.04 -7.72
N LEU A 86 12.82 1.54 -7.86
CA LEU A 86 12.49 0.14 -7.60
C LEU A 86 13.22 -0.83 -8.51
N GLU A 87 13.42 -0.47 -9.78
CA GLU A 87 14.25 -1.26 -10.71
C GLU A 87 15.74 -1.24 -10.31
N GLY A 88 16.22 -0.15 -9.71
CA GLY A 88 17.55 -0.04 -9.11
C GLY A 88 17.72 -1.00 -7.93
N GLU A 89 16.81 -0.93 -6.95
CA GLU A 89 16.79 -1.82 -5.79
C GLU A 89 16.67 -3.30 -6.19
N LEU A 90 15.84 -3.60 -7.19
CA LEU A 90 15.68 -4.96 -7.71
C LEU A 90 16.99 -5.48 -8.32
N ARG A 91 17.73 -4.64 -9.06
CA ARG A 91 19.04 -5.02 -9.60
C ARG A 91 20.06 -5.28 -8.52
N GLU A 92 20.18 -4.38 -7.53
CA GLU A 92 21.08 -4.57 -6.38
C GLU A 92 20.73 -5.85 -5.62
N GLY A 93 19.43 -6.12 -5.39
CA GLY A 93 18.97 -7.36 -4.77
C GLY A 93 19.34 -8.61 -5.57
N GLN A 94 19.21 -8.56 -6.91
CA GLN A 94 19.60 -9.66 -7.78
C GLN A 94 21.12 -9.90 -7.78
N GLU A 95 21.93 -8.84 -7.79
CA GLU A 95 23.38 -8.94 -7.70
C GLU A 95 23.82 -9.55 -6.36
N ALA A 96 23.19 -9.14 -5.25
CA ALA A 96 23.47 -9.69 -3.94
C ALA A 96 23.09 -11.18 -3.84
N ILE A 97 22.01 -11.61 -4.47
CA ILE A 97 21.60 -13.01 -4.54
C ILE A 97 22.61 -13.84 -5.35
N GLN A 98 23.06 -13.33 -6.49
CA GLN A 98 24.04 -14.02 -7.34
C GLN A 98 25.41 -14.14 -6.64
N GLU A 99 25.86 -13.06 -6.00
CA GLU A 99 27.13 -13.09 -5.24
C GLU A 99 27.04 -14.03 -4.04
N ASN A 100 25.90 -14.08 -3.35
CA ASN A 100 25.68 -15.03 -2.26
C ASN A 100 25.69 -16.48 -2.75
N ALA A 101 25.11 -16.75 -3.92
CA ALA A 101 25.14 -18.09 -4.53
C ALA A 101 26.58 -18.50 -4.90
N ARG A 102 27.36 -17.58 -5.49
CA ARG A 102 28.77 -17.78 -5.83
C ARG A 102 29.65 -18.02 -4.61
N LEU A 103 29.45 -17.22 -3.55
CA LEU A 103 30.20 -17.40 -2.30
C LEU A 103 29.90 -18.76 -1.66
N ARG A 104 28.62 -19.23 -1.71
CA ARG A 104 28.24 -20.57 -1.23
C ARG A 104 28.86 -21.69 -2.04
N GLU A 105 28.95 -21.54 -3.35
CA GLU A 105 29.63 -22.49 -4.23
C GLU A 105 31.12 -22.58 -3.87
N LEU A 106 31.80 -21.44 -3.73
CA LEU A 106 33.22 -21.36 -3.34
C LEU A 106 33.48 -21.99 -1.96
N LEU A 107 32.56 -21.88 -1.03
CA LEU A 107 32.66 -22.45 0.31
C LEU A 107 32.14 -23.89 0.39
N GLY A 108 31.71 -24.49 -0.71
CA GLY A 108 31.10 -25.82 -0.75
C GLY A 108 29.76 -25.92 -0.01
N LEU A 109 29.14 -24.77 0.25
CA LEU A 109 27.84 -24.67 0.91
C LEU A 109 26.73 -24.96 -0.11
N ARG A 110 26.36 -26.22 -0.26
CA ARG A 110 25.18 -26.58 -1.06
C ARG A 110 23.95 -25.89 -0.51
N SER A 111 23.23 -25.16 -1.37
CA SER A 111 21.94 -24.56 -1.06
C SER A 111 20.96 -25.65 -0.59
N LYS A 112 20.63 -25.69 0.71
CA LYS A 112 19.68 -26.63 1.31
C LYS A 112 18.23 -26.44 0.86
N ARG A 113 17.95 -25.58 -0.13
CA ARG A 113 16.60 -25.06 -0.42
C ARG A 113 16.09 -25.29 -1.84
N GLN A 114 16.59 -26.26 -2.58
CA GLN A 114 16.09 -26.49 -3.93
C GLN A 114 14.83 -27.33 -4.02
N ASP A 115 14.32 -27.84 -2.90
CA ASP A 115 13.24 -28.84 -2.88
C ASP A 115 11.97 -28.37 -2.12
N LEU A 116 11.71 -27.07 -1.99
CA LEU A 116 10.44 -26.61 -1.45
C LEU A 116 9.39 -26.64 -2.56
N THR A 117 8.44 -27.55 -2.45
CA THR A 117 7.22 -27.56 -3.27
C THR A 117 6.15 -26.70 -2.62
N PHE A 118 5.54 -25.82 -3.39
CA PHE A 118 4.46 -24.96 -2.94
C PHE A 118 3.12 -25.46 -3.47
N GLU A 119 2.13 -25.55 -2.60
CA GLU A 119 0.76 -25.85 -2.96
C GLU A 119 -0.16 -24.69 -2.55
N SER A 120 -0.97 -24.20 -3.49
CA SER A 120 -1.90 -23.11 -3.23
C SER A 120 -3.20 -23.64 -2.65
N ALA A 121 -3.66 -23.08 -1.53
CA ALA A 121 -4.91 -23.44 -0.88
C ALA A 121 -5.69 -22.18 -0.47
N LYS A 122 -7.02 -22.29 -0.38
CA LYS A 122 -7.88 -21.22 0.13
C LYS A 122 -8.20 -21.47 1.59
N VAL A 123 -8.35 -20.42 2.36
CA VAL A 123 -8.88 -20.50 3.72
C VAL A 123 -10.39 -20.66 3.65
N THR A 124 -10.91 -21.76 4.20
CA THR A 124 -12.36 -22.08 4.17
C THR A 124 -13.05 -21.78 5.48
N ALA A 125 -12.32 -21.81 6.57
CA ALA A 125 -12.86 -21.49 7.89
C ALA A 125 -11.76 -20.97 8.80
N ARG A 126 -12.16 -20.19 9.78
CA ARG A 126 -11.33 -19.70 10.86
C ARG A 126 -11.98 -20.00 12.20
N SER A 127 -11.19 -20.45 13.15
CA SER A 127 -11.61 -20.63 14.52
C SER A 127 -10.62 -19.90 15.42
N ALA A 128 -11.14 -18.95 16.18
CA ALA A 128 -10.39 -18.27 17.23
C ALA A 128 -11.11 -18.54 18.55
N SER A 129 -10.43 -19.18 19.48
CA SER A 129 -10.86 -19.34 20.86
C SER A 129 -9.89 -18.62 21.78
N ASN A 130 -10.18 -18.61 23.07
CA ASN A 130 -9.26 -18.01 24.05
C ASN A 130 -7.90 -18.73 24.14
N TRP A 131 -7.76 -19.91 23.51
CA TRP A 131 -6.58 -20.78 23.62
C TRP A 131 -5.95 -21.13 22.29
N GLN A 132 -6.70 -21.00 21.20
CA GLN A 132 -6.30 -21.45 19.88
C GLN A 132 -6.69 -20.45 18.81
N SER A 133 -5.78 -20.24 17.91
CA SER A 133 -6.01 -19.51 16.65
C SER A 133 -5.69 -20.43 15.49
N THR A 134 -6.75 -20.92 14.82
CA THR A 134 -6.59 -21.91 13.74
C THR A 134 -7.32 -21.48 12.48
N LEU A 135 -6.78 -21.90 11.33
CA LEU A 135 -7.38 -21.78 10.02
C LEU A 135 -7.62 -23.16 9.42
N THR A 136 -8.64 -23.28 8.59
CA THR A 136 -8.90 -24.48 7.79
C THR A 136 -8.64 -24.18 6.32
N LEU A 137 -7.83 -25.01 5.68
CA LEU A 137 -7.52 -24.91 4.26
C LEU A 137 -8.41 -25.85 3.43
N SER A 138 -8.66 -25.48 2.18
CA SER A 138 -9.44 -26.24 1.19
C SER A 138 -8.68 -27.42 0.57
N LYS A 139 -7.51 -27.78 1.07
CA LYS A 139 -6.66 -28.87 0.58
C LYS A 139 -6.15 -29.68 1.75
N GLY A 140 -5.96 -30.99 1.52
CA GLY A 140 -5.53 -31.95 2.52
C GLY A 140 -4.49 -32.93 1.96
N GLU A 141 -4.54 -34.15 2.43
CA GLU A 141 -3.61 -35.25 2.11
C GLU A 141 -3.53 -35.53 0.59
N GLU A 142 -4.65 -35.44 -0.13
CA GLU A 142 -4.68 -35.66 -1.58
C GLU A 142 -3.87 -34.62 -2.35
N ALA A 143 -3.67 -33.43 -1.80
CA ALA A 143 -2.81 -32.37 -2.36
C ALA A 143 -1.36 -32.48 -1.85
N GLY A 144 -1.00 -33.53 -1.11
CA GLY A 144 0.34 -33.77 -0.59
C GLY A 144 0.66 -32.97 0.68
N LEU A 145 -0.35 -32.39 1.35
CA LEU A 145 -0.13 -31.68 2.61
C LEU A 145 0.14 -32.68 3.74
N GLN A 146 1.05 -32.31 4.62
CA GLN A 146 1.45 -33.09 5.78
C GLN A 146 1.48 -32.20 7.03
N PRO A 147 1.24 -32.77 8.23
CA PRO A 147 1.50 -32.05 9.47
C PRO A 147 2.96 -31.54 9.50
N GLY A 148 3.17 -30.35 9.97
CA GLY A 148 4.47 -29.68 9.96
C GLY A 148 4.77 -28.85 8.71
N ASN A 149 3.94 -28.89 7.65
CA ASN A 149 4.12 -28.00 6.52
C ASN A 149 3.85 -26.55 6.93
N CYS A 150 4.74 -25.64 6.56
CA CYS A 150 4.57 -24.21 6.79
C CYS A 150 3.56 -23.61 5.80
N VAL A 151 2.71 -22.72 6.31
CA VAL A 151 1.77 -21.94 5.50
C VAL A 151 2.25 -20.51 5.45
N ILE A 152 2.39 -20.00 4.25
CA ILE A 152 2.84 -18.62 3.99
C ILE A 152 1.84 -17.89 3.10
N THR A 153 1.85 -16.57 3.15
CA THR A 153 1.12 -15.73 2.20
C THR A 153 1.82 -15.75 0.83
N SER A 154 1.15 -15.21 -0.18
CA SER A 154 1.75 -15.00 -1.50
C SER A 154 2.98 -14.07 -1.46
N THR A 155 3.12 -13.26 -0.42
CA THR A 155 4.27 -12.36 -0.20
C THR A 155 5.41 -13.01 0.61
N GLY A 156 5.25 -14.29 1.02
CA GLY A 156 6.28 -15.03 1.78
C GLY A 156 6.25 -14.81 3.29
N VAL A 157 5.21 -14.19 3.82
CA VAL A 157 5.01 -13.99 5.26
C VAL A 157 4.44 -15.25 5.88
N LEU A 158 4.98 -15.69 7.02
CA LEU A 158 4.54 -16.88 7.73
C LEU A 158 3.15 -16.67 8.35
N VAL A 159 2.21 -17.56 8.02
CA VAL A 159 0.85 -17.62 8.58
C VAL A 159 0.77 -18.57 9.76
N GLY A 160 1.44 -19.72 9.64
CA GLY A 160 1.38 -20.79 10.64
C GLY A 160 1.92 -22.11 10.12
N VAL A 161 1.56 -23.17 10.80
CA VAL A 161 1.96 -24.54 10.48
C VAL A 161 0.74 -25.46 10.43
N VAL A 162 0.73 -26.40 9.50
CA VAL A 162 -0.29 -27.44 9.40
C VAL A 162 -0.19 -28.32 10.62
N SER A 163 -1.22 -28.35 11.47
CA SER A 163 -1.30 -29.16 12.70
C SER A 163 -2.03 -30.46 12.49
N LYS A 164 -3.05 -30.50 11.62
CA LYS A 164 -3.83 -31.67 11.29
C LYS A 164 -4.17 -31.68 9.81
N VAL A 165 -4.19 -32.86 9.21
CA VAL A 165 -4.55 -33.05 7.80
C VAL A 165 -5.67 -34.08 7.71
N GLY A 166 -6.73 -33.74 6.98
CA GLY A 166 -7.76 -34.64 6.51
C GLY A 166 -7.60 -34.90 5.01
N SER A 167 -8.47 -35.72 4.41
CA SER A 167 -8.37 -36.06 3.00
C SER A 167 -8.40 -34.84 2.08
N HIS A 168 -9.33 -33.87 2.29
CA HIS A 168 -9.54 -32.69 1.46
C HIS A 168 -9.31 -31.36 2.19
N THR A 169 -9.02 -31.39 3.48
CA THR A 169 -8.84 -30.19 4.30
C THR A 169 -7.64 -30.33 5.21
N ALA A 170 -7.04 -29.22 5.61
CA ALA A 170 -6.00 -29.18 6.61
C ALA A 170 -6.29 -28.09 7.65
N THR A 171 -5.94 -28.32 8.90
CA THR A 171 -6.00 -27.35 9.98
C THR A 171 -4.61 -26.77 10.20
N VAL A 172 -4.54 -25.46 10.24
CA VAL A 172 -3.31 -24.69 10.45
C VAL A 172 -3.40 -24.05 11.83
N SER A 173 -2.39 -24.24 12.67
CA SER A 173 -2.18 -23.40 13.85
C SER A 173 -1.47 -22.14 13.41
N THR A 174 -2.05 -20.97 13.68
CA THR A 174 -1.47 -19.69 13.25
C THR A 174 -0.26 -19.32 14.10
N VAL A 175 0.52 -18.36 13.63
CA VAL A 175 1.72 -17.89 14.34
C VAL A 175 1.44 -17.39 15.75
N ILE A 176 0.23 -16.88 16.02
CA ILE A 176 -0.17 -16.37 17.35
C ILE A 176 -0.79 -17.45 18.26
N ASP A 177 -0.97 -18.68 17.77
CA ASP A 177 -1.53 -19.76 18.58
C ASP A 177 -0.64 -20.06 19.79
N THR A 178 -1.25 -20.33 20.96
CA THR A 178 -0.50 -20.57 22.20
C THR A 178 0.36 -21.84 22.18
N SER A 179 0.10 -22.75 21.23
CA SER A 179 0.89 -23.96 21.02
C SER A 179 2.08 -23.75 20.07
N MET A 180 2.23 -22.54 19.52
CA MET A 180 3.30 -22.24 18.58
C MET A 180 4.62 -21.97 19.30
N GLU A 181 5.66 -22.65 18.81
CA GLU A 181 7.03 -22.44 19.22
C GLU A 181 7.94 -22.58 18.01
N MET A 182 8.77 -21.57 17.74
CA MET A 182 9.70 -21.58 16.62
C MET A 182 10.94 -20.73 16.90
N GLY A 183 12.05 -21.10 16.29
CA GLY A 183 13.27 -20.29 16.36
C GLY A 183 13.11 -19.00 15.55
N GLY A 184 13.32 -17.86 16.20
CA GLY A 184 13.34 -16.53 15.59
C GLY A 184 14.76 -15.97 15.49
N ILE A 185 14.99 -15.11 14.49
CA ILE A 185 16.23 -14.37 14.33
C ILE A 185 15.92 -12.94 13.95
N ILE A 186 16.61 -11.99 14.53
CA ILE A 186 16.49 -10.57 14.22
C ILE A 186 17.47 -10.22 13.12
N THR A 187 16.94 -9.70 12.01
CA THR A 187 17.72 -9.43 10.80
C THR A 187 18.89 -8.48 11.06
N ARG A 188 18.70 -7.40 11.83
CA ARG A 188 19.70 -6.37 12.07
C ARG A 188 20.86 -6.83 12.95
N THR A 189 20.58 -7.57 14.02
CA THR A 189 21.58 -7.94 15.02
C THR A 189 22.04 -9.39 14.92
N ASN A 190 21.36 -10.17 14.08
CA ASN A 190 21.53 -11.63 13.97
C ASN A 190 21.31 -12.36 15.31
N SER A 191 20.62 -11.72 16.25
CA SER A 191 20.29 -12.28 17.56
C SER A 191 19.20 -13.31 17.41
N ALA A 192 19.44 -14.53 17.89
CA ALA A 192 18.45 -15.60 17.89
C ALA A 192 17.66 -15.61 19.20
N GLY A 193 16.41 -16.04 19.11
CA GLY A 193 15.51 -16.25 20.23
C GLY A 193 14.46 -17.31 19.87
N VAL A 194 13.52 -17.51 20.75
CA VAL A 194 12.37 -18.40 20.53
C VAL A 194 11.11 -17.54 20.45
N LEU A 195 10.42 -17.63 19.32
CA LEU A 195 9.08 -17.10 19.14
C LEU A 195 8.08 -18.09 19.70
N GLU A 196 7.26 -17.64 20.59
CA GLU A 196 6.24 -18.45 21.24
C GLU A 196 4.91 -17.71 21.31
N GLY A 197 3.82 -18.49 21.24
CA GLY A 197 2.49 -17.95 21.49
C GLY A 197 2.28 -17.74 22.97
N ASP A 198 1.78 -16.58 23.34
CA ASP A 198 1.44 -16.23 24.72
C ASP A 198 -0.06 -15.98 24.84
N PHE A 199 -0.68 -16.47 25.92
CA PHE A 199 -2.12 -16.37 26.12
C PHE A 199 -2.63 -14.89 26.17
N ALA A 200 -1.89 -14.02 26.80
CA ALA A 200 -2.27 -12.62 26.89
C ALA A 200 -2.05 -11.90 25.55
N LEU A 201 -0.90 -12.12 24.94
CA LEU A 201 -0.51 -11.50 23.68
C LEU A 201 -1.30 -12.00 22.46
N MET A 202 -1.75 -13.28 22.49
CA MET A 202 -2.60 -13.84 21.42
C MET A 202 -3.89 -13.03 21.24
N LYS A 203 -4.50 -12.55 22.35
CA LYS A 203 -5.71 -11.72 22.30
C LYS A 203 -5.49 -10.38 21.58
N GLU A 204 -4.28 -9.90 21.61
CA GLU A 204 -3.85 -8.66 20.96
C GLU A 204 -3.28 -8.92 19.56
N GLY A 205 -3.27 -10.21 19.13
CA GLY A 205 -2.68 -10.60 17.85
C GLY A 205 -1.15 -10.51 17.85
N ARG A 206 -0.49 -10.75 18.98
CA ARG A 206 0.96 -10.57 19.16
C ARG A 206 1.62 -11.89 19.54
N LEU A 207 2.94 -11.94 19.34
CA LEU A 207 3.84 -13.03 19.67
C LEU A 207 4.86 -12.57 20.72
N LYS A 208 5.41 -13.52 21.44
CA LYS A 208 6.50 -13.29 22.37
C LYS A 208 7.81 -13.85 21.81
N LEU A 209 8.87 -13.08 21.81
CA LEU A 209 10.22 -13.52 21.50
C LEU A 209 11.03 -13.57 22.78
N SER A 210 11.31 -14.78 23.22
CA SER A 210 12.00 -15.13 24.48
C SER A 210 13.40 -15.67 24.23
N TYR A 211 14.11 -16.01 25.31
CA TYR A 211 15.47 -16.60 25.29
C TYR A 211 16.46 -15.78 24.49
N LEU A 212 16.37 -14.46 24.66
CA LEU A 212 17.30 -13.53 24.03
C LEU A 212 18.68 -13.61 24.69
N PRO A 213 19.77 -13.57 23.91
CA PRO A 213 21.12 -13.53 24.48
C PRO A 213 21.33 -12.32 25.38
N ASP A 214 22.17 -12.47 26.41
CA ASP A 214 22.58 -11.34 27.25
C ASP A 214 23.23 -10.26 26.39
N GLY A 215 22.77 -9.03 26.54
CA GLY A 215 23.26 -7.91 25.73
C GLY A 215 22.64 -7.75 24.34
N ALA A 216 21.65 -8.57 23.96
CA ALA A 216 20.92 -8.37 22.72
C ALA A 216 20.30 -6.96 22.65
N GLN A 217 20.69 -6.20 21.63
CA GLN A 217 20.19 -4.84 21.39
C GLN A 217 19.03 -4.88 20.41
N LEU A 218 17.82 -5.03 20.93
CA LEU A 218 16.61 -4.98 20.16
C LEU A 218 16.00 -3.58 20.23
N VAL A 219 15.46 -3.14 19.11
CA VAL A 219 14.69 -1.88 19.03
C VAL A 219 13.35 -2.14 18.35
N ALA A 220 12.37 -1.30 18.64
CA ALA A 220 11.11 -1.32 17.92
C ALA A 220 11.36 -1.11 16.42
N GLY A 221 10.66 -1.90 15.59
CA GLY A 221 10.85 -1.93 14.14
C GLY A 221 11.87 -2.96 13.65
N ASP A 222 12.58 -3.67 14.54
CA ASP A 222 13.45 -4.76 14.11
C ASP A 222 12.63 -5.89 13.47
N GLU A 223 13.01 -6.30 12.26
CA GLU A 223 12.38 -7.40 11.54
C GLU A 223 12.80 -8.76 12.14
N VAL A 224 11.82 -9.65 12.26
CA VAL A 224 11.99 -10.99 12.83
C VAL A 224 11.69 -12.02 11.76
N LEU A 225 12.66 -12.89 11.49
CA LEU A 225 12.56 -14.02 10.56
C LEU A 225 12.61 -15.36 11.32
N THR A 226 12.17 -16.42 10.67
CA THR A 226 12.41 -17.78 11.16
C THR A 226 13.90 -18.13 11.09
N SER A 227 14.43 -18.76 12.12
CA SER A 227 15.86 -19.11 12.21
C SER A 227 16.25 -20.38 11.45
N GLY A 228 15.28 -21.23 11.10
CA GLY A 228 15.51 -22.54 10.51
C GLY A 228 16.01 -23.59 11.51
N LYS A 229 16.03 -23.28 12.79
CA LYS A 229 16.37 -24.26 13.84
C LYS A 229 15.13 -25.05 14.22
N GLY A 230 15.27 -26.38 14.37
CA GLY A 230 14.19 -27.27 14.77
C GLY A 230 13.50 -28.01 13.62
N ASP A 231 14.02 -27.94 12.40
CA ASP A 231 13.62 -28.70 11.18
C ASP A 231 12.15 -28.54 10.71
N VAL A 232 11.30 -27.84 11.44
CA VAL A 232 9.88 -27.60 11.07
C VAL A 232 9.74 -26.33 10.21
N TYR A 233 10.44 -25.28 10.58
CA TYR A 233 10.33 -24.00 9.90
C TYR A 233 11.57 -23.72 9.04
N PRO A 234 11.41 -23.57 7.71
CA PRO A 234 12.51 -23.07 6.87
C PRO A 234 13.02 -21.74 7.40
N SER A 235 14.34 -21.51 7.38
CA SER A 235 14.90 -20.23 7.83
C SER A 235 14.55 -19.09 6.86
N GLY A 236 14.40 -17.87 7.36
CA GLY A 236 14.24 -16.65 6.57
C GLY A 236 12.82 -16.39 6.07
N LEU A 237 11.80 -17.03 6.66
CA LEU A 237 10.41 -16.61 6.47
C LEU A 237 10.15 -15.39 7.37
N VAL A 238 9.51 -14.38 6.81
CA VAL A 238 9.13 -13.19 7.56
C VAL A 238 8.03 -13.55 8.56
N VAL A 239 8.24 -13.18 9.82
CA VAL A 239 7.24 -13.37 10.88
C VAL A 239 6.56 -12.06 11.23
N GLY A 240 7.35 -10.99 11.43
CA GLY A 240 6.84 -9.68 11.81
C GLY A 240 7.93 -8.76 12.33
N GLN A 241 7.53 -7.75 13.10
CA GLN A 241 8.43 -6.74 13.63
C GLN A 241 8.32 -6.62 15.15
N VAL A 242 9.42 -6.28 15.79
CA VAL A 242 9.47 -5.99 17.23
C VAL A 242 8.68 -4.71 17.52
N GLU A 243 7.66 -4.78 18.37
CA GLU A 243 6.96 -3.60 18.88
C GLU A 243 7.66 -2.97 20.09
N GLY A 244 8.18 -3.81 20.97
CA GLY A 244 8.84 -3.34 22.18
C GLY A 244 9.56 -4.46 22.90
N VAL A 245 10.43 -4.07 23.83
CA VAL A 245 11.22 -4.99 24.67
C VAL A 245 10.83 -4.79 26.11
N PHE A 246 10.53 -5.88 26.79
CA PHE A 246 10.02 -5.92 28.16
C PHE A 246 10.87 -6.84 29.01
N SER A 247 10.70 -6.76 30.32
CA SER A 247 11.25 -7.72 31.27
C SER A 247 10.11 -8.54 31.90
N ASP A 248 10.37 -9.77 32.24
CA ASP A 248 9.43 -10.59 32.99
C ASP A 248 9.21 -10.04 34.42
N ALA A 249 8.24 -10.63 35.13
CA ALA A 249 7.93 -10.22 36.50
C ALA A 249 9.11 -10.38 37.50
N SER A 250 10.10 -11.19 37.17
CA SER A 250 11.31 -11.38 37.97
C SER A 250 12.39 -10.32 37.67
N GLY A 251 12.25 -9.61 36.55
CA GLY A 251 13.25 -8.66 36.05
C GLY A 251 14.52 -9.33 35.49
N MET A 252 14.61 -10.64 35.53
CA MET A 252 15.81 -11.39 35.13
C MET A 252 15.81 -11.75 33.65
N ASN A 253 14.65 -11.98 33.04
CA ASN A 253 14.58 -12.35 31.65
C ASN A 253 13.95 -11.22 30.82
N ARG A 254 14.57 -10.91 29.69
CA ARG A 254 14.05 -9.96 28.72
C ARG A 254 13.33 -10.72 27.60
N TYR A 255 12.24 -10.16 27.15
CA TYR A 255 11.51 -10.64 25.98
C TYR A 255 11.08 -9.49 25.11
N ALA A 256 10.86 -9.74 23.83
CA ALA A 256 10.26 -8.78 22.93
C ALA A 256 8.84 -9.20 22.56
N VAL A 257 7.97 -8.22 22.40
CA VAL A 257 6.66 -8.39 21.79
C VAL A 257 6.81 -8.15 20.29
N VAL A 258 6.32 -9.09 19.48
CA VAL A 258 6.42 -9.07 18.03
C VAL A 258 5.02 -8.96 17.44
N ALA A 259 4.82 -7.95 16.60
CA ALA A 259 3.63 -7.82 15.76
C ALA A 259 3.84 -8.67 14.50
N PRO A 260 2.99 -9.69 14.26
CA PRO A 260 3.04 -10.43 13.00
C PRO A 260 2.77 -9.50 11.82
N GLU A 261 3.48 -9.70 10.72
CA GLU A 261 3.23 -8.95 9.49
C GLU A 261 1.99 -9.47 8.74
N VAL A 262 1.56 -10.69 9.05
CA VAL A 262 0.34 -11.26 8.48
C VAL A 262 -0.90 -10.71 9.18
N GLU A 263 -1.81 -10.15 8.40
CA GLU A 263 -3.16 -9.82 8.85
C GLU A 263 -4.05 -11.06 8.79
N LEU A 264 -4.12 -11.81 9.91
CA LEU A 264 -4.86 -13.06 9.97
C LEU A 264 -6.36 -12.87 9.66
N ASP A 265 -6.92 -11.68 9.88
CA ASP A 265 -8.34 -11.38 9.66
C ASP A 265 -8.71 -11.22 8.19
N THR A 266 -7.77 -10.91 7.33
CA THR A 266 -7.97 -10.64 5.90
C THR A 266 -7.69 -11.85 5.00
N LEU A 267 -7.19 -12.97 5.56
CA LEU A 267 -6.88 -14.16 4.79
C LEU A 267 -8.17 -14.87 4.31
N VAL A 268 -8.29 -15.03 2.97
CA VAL A 268 -9.44 -15.64 2.28
C VAL A 268 -9.03 -16.90 1.53
#